data_51e52bc3243a1171e574175cc256ea18
#
_entry.id   51e52bc3243a1171e574175cc256ea18
#
_cell.length_a   1.000
_cell.length_b   1.000
_cell.length_c   1.000
_cell.angle_alpha   90.00
_cell.angle_beta   90.00
_cell.angle_gamma   90.00
#
_symmetry.space_group_name_H-M   'P 1'
#
loop_
_entity.id
_entity.type
_entity.pdbx_description
1 polymer ?
#
loop_
_entity_poly.entity_id
_entity_poly.type
_entity_poly.pdbx_seq_one_letter_code
_entity_poly.pdbx_strand_id
1 'polypeptide(L)'
;MSNLHVQALHVHPVKSVAGTAPDEVAVEPWGLSGDRRWALIDPEGTVITQRRHPRLALAAARPAGGGRIAVTAPGMAELCVEVPEPGPLEPVMLFGKKVETVAAATTAADWFSTYLGEPVRLVHMDDPAVRRPVDPDYALPGETVSLADGYPLLITTLASLDALNSLIAQGDHPEEGPLPMNRFRPNVVVSGAEAWAEDGWLRIAIGDAVFRGVRECGRCVVTTTDQETAERGKEPLKTLAKHRRIGRSLAFGRMLVPVRVGTVRVGDEVRVLL
;
A
#
# COMPACT_ATOMS: atom_id res chain seq x y z
N MET A 1 28.43 3.64 -12.54
CA MET A 1 27.16 4.24 -12.05
C MET A 1 26.18 3.10 -11.92
N SER A 2 25.66 2.86 -10.72
CA SER A 2 24.64 1.82 -10.50
C SER A 2 23.40 2.19 -11.32
N ASN A 3 22.95 1.27 -12.17
CA ASN A 3 21.78 1.50 -13.02
C ASN A 3 20.52 1.17 -12.18
N LEU A 4 19.92 2.19 -11.56
CA LEU A 4 18.70 2.04 -10.80
C LEU A 4 17.54 1.75 -11.76
N HIS A 5 16.79 0.68 -11.52
CA HIS A 5 15.62 0.36 -12.32
C HIS A 5 14.46 -0.23 -11.50
N VAL A 6 13.27 -0.09 -12.02
CA VAL A 6 12.07 -0.69 -11.44
C VAL A 6 12.17 -2.19 -11.57
N GLN A 7 12.21 -2.88 -10.42
CA GLN A 7 12.24 -4.35 -10.34
C GLN A 7 10.84 -4.94 -10.31
N ALA A 8 9.91 -4.27 -9.62
CA ALA A 8 8.52 -4.70 -9.54
C ALA A 8 7.59 -3.52 -9.25
N LEU A 9 6.36 -3.64 -9.71
CA LEU A 9 5.26 -2.75 -9.42
C LEU A 9 4.17 -3.53 -8.67
N HIS A 10 3.50 -2.87 -7.73
CA HIS A 10 2.39 -3.47 -7.00
C HIS A 10 1.22 -2.50 -6.90
N VAL A 11 0.03 -3.01 -7.19
CA VAL A 11 -1.25 -2.34 -7.02
C VAL A 11 -2.10 -3.15 -6.05
N HIS A 12 -2.61 -2.50 -5.03
CA HIS A 12 -3.45 -3.11 -4.00
C HIS A 12 -4.85 -2.49 -4.06
N PRO A 13 -5.77 -3.00 -4.88
CA PRO A 13 -7.06 -2.33 -5.10
C PRO A 13 -7.85 -2.09 -3.81
N VAL A 14 -7.82 -3.07 -2.89
CA VAL A 14 -8.51 -2.99 -1.61
C VAL A 14 -7.49 -2.80 -0.48
N LYS A 15 -7.74 -1.81 0.38
CA LYS A 15 -6.91 -1.57 1.57
C LYS A 15 -6.79 -2.83 2.42
N SER A 16 -5.57 -3.17 2.83
CA SER A 16 -5.24 -4.35 3.66
C SER A 16 -5.45 -5.72 3.00
N VAL A 17 -5.89 -5.80 1.76
CA VAL A 17 -6.02 -7.04 0.98
C VAL A 17 -4.80 -7.17 0.06
N ALA A 18 -4.36 -8.38 -0.26
CA ALA A 18 -3.28 -8.61 -1.21
C ALA A 18 -3.65 -8.05 -2.59
N GLY A 19 -2.66 -7.58 -3.33
CA GLY A 19 -2.82 -6.97 -4.65
C GLY A 19 -2.21 -7.80 -5.77
N THR A 20 -1.88 -7.12 -6.86
CA THR A 20 -1.25 -7.68 -8.07
C THR A 20 0.08 -7.00 -8.35
N ALA A 21 0.89 -7.63 -9.19
CA ALA A 21 2.15 -7.11 -9.67
C ALA A 21 2.08 -6.93 -11.20
N PRO A 22 1.57 -5.80 -11.69
CA PRO A 22 1.52 -5.52 -13.14
C PRO A 22 2.89 -5.15 -13.68
N ASP A 23 3.12 -5.40 -14.99
CA ASP A 23 4.33 -4.97 -15.67
C ASP A 23 4.35 -3.47 -15.98
N GLU A 24 3.17 -2.85 -16.10
CA GLU A 24 3.01 -1.41 -16.26
C GLU A 24 1.77 -0.89 -15.52
N VAL A 25 1.81 0.38 -15.15
CA VAL A 25 0.67 1.06 -14.50
C VAL A 25 0.73 2.57 -14.72
N ALA A 26 -0.43 3.18 -14.93
CA ALA A 26 -0.56 4.63 -14.99
C ALA A 26 -0.40 5.24 -13.58
N VAL A 27 0.26 6.40 -13.54
CA VAL A 27 0.38 7.24 -12.35
C VAL A 27 -0.68 8.32 -12.40
N GLU A 28 -1.53 8.36 -11.39
CA GLU A 28 -2.55 9.37 -11.16
C GLU A 28 -2.07 10.34 -10.06
N PRO A 29 -2.67 11.53 -9.92
CA PRO A 29 -2.23 12.49 -8.88
C PRO A 29 -2.26 11.94 -7.45
N TRP A 30 -3.11 10.95 -7.18
CA TRP A 30 -3.33 10.33 -5.88
C TRP A 30 -2.70 8.94 -5.73
N GLY A 31 -1.84 8.49 -6.67
CA GLY A 31 -1.14 7.20 -6.60
C GLY A 31 -1.15 6.42 -7.93
N LEU A 32 -0.88 5.13 -7.86
CA LEU A 32 -1.02 4.25 -9.02
C LEU A 32 -2.51 4.03 -9.32
N SER A 33 -2.83 3.93 -10.61
CA SER A 33 -4.21 3.69 -11.04
C SER A 33 -4.79 2.44 -10.40
N GLY A 34 -5.96 2.57 -9.79
CA GLY A 34 -6.66 1.49 -9.09
C GLY A 34 -6.12 1.18 -7.68
N ASP A 35 -5.03 1.81 -7.22
CA ASP A 35 -4.43 1.50 -5.92
C ASP A 35 -5.26 2.06 -4.76
N ARG A 36 -5.65 1.17 -3.80
CA ARG A 36 -6.40 1.48 -2.58
C ARG A 36 -7.65 2.36 -2.84
N ARG A 37 -8.36 2.10 -3.94
CA ARG A 37 -9.65 2.75 -4.22
C ARG A 37 -10.78 2.18 -3.36
N TRP A 38 -10.59 1.00 -2.77
CA TRP A 38 -11.57 0.28 -1.98
C TRP A 38 -11.07 0.04 -0.56
N ALA A 39 -12.01 0.00 0.40
CA ALA A 39 -11.73 -0.38 1.78
C ALA A 39 -12.92 -1.13 2.39
N LEU A 40 -12.64 -1.94 3.39
CA LEU A 40 -13.67 -2.56 4.22
C LEU A 40 -13.89 -1.70 5.47
N ILE A 41 -15.14 -1.62 5.89
CA ILE A 41 -15.56 -0.91 7.10
C ILE A 41 -16.39 -1.82 8.00
N ASP A 42 -16.31 -1.58 9.30
CA ASP A 42 -17.23 -2.18 10.30
C ASP A 42 -18.62 -1.49 10.26
N PRO A 43 -19.61 -2.00 11.01
CA PRO A 43 -20.95 -1.39 11.07
C PRO A 43 -20.94 0.08 11.52
N GLU A 44 -19.96 0.48 12.32
CA GLU A 44 -19.76 1.83 12.84
C GLU A 44 -19.09 2.78 11.83
N GLY A 45 -18.73 2.26 10.64
CA GLY A 45 -18.09 3.03 9.57
C GLY A 45 -16.58 3.21 9.75
N THR A 46 -15.94 2.45 10.65
CA THR A 46 -14.48 2.49 10.81
C THR A 46 -13.79 1.56 9.81
N VAL A 47 -12.77 2.07 9.12
CA VAL A 47 -12.01 1.26 8.17
C VAL A 47 -11.24 0.16 8.91
N ILE A 48 -11.54 -1.09 8.56
CA ILE A 48 -10.84 -2.26 9.09
C ILE A 48 -9.55 -2.55 8.32
N THR A 49 -8.57 -3.10 8.99
CA THR A 49 -7.25 -3.35 8.42
C THR A 49 -6.65 -4.64 8.96
N GLN A 50 -5.55 -5.10 8.36
CA GLN A 50 -4.75 -6.21 8.90
C GLN A 50 -4.30 -5.98 10.36
N ARG A 51 -4.33 -4.74 10.89
CA ARG A 51 -4.04 -4.50 12.32
C ARG A 51 -5.01 -5.22 13.23
N ARG A 52 -6.28 -5.28 12.88
CA ARG A 52 -7.35 -5.97 13.62
C ARG A 52 -7.64 -7.35 13.03
N HIS A 53 -7.61 -7.48 11.71
CA HIS A 53 -7.97 -8.68 10.96
C HIS A 53 -6.80 -9.18 10.09
N PRO A 54 -5.79 -9.87 10.67
CA PRO A 54 -4.65 -10.37 9.90
C PRO A 54 -5.06 -11.24 8.72
N ARG A 55 -6.17 -11.96 8.83
CA ARG A 55 -6.74 -12.82 7.79
C ARG A 55 -7.03 -12.09 6.47
N LEU A 56 -7.14 -10.76 6.48
CA LEU A 56 -7.24 -9.96 5.25
C LEU A 56 -6.01 -10.12 4.35
N ALA A 57 -4.86 -10.54 4.88
CA ALA A 57 -3.67 -10.82 4.10
C ALA A 57 -3.88 -11.98 3.10
N LEU A 58 -4.75 -12.93 3.43
CA LEU A 58 -5.02 -14.12 2.61
C LEU A 58 -6.05 -13.87 1.51
N ALA A 59 -6.81 -12.77 1.58
CA ALA A 59 -7.67 -12.35 0.49
C ALA A 59 -6.83 -11.59 -0.55
N ALA A 60 -7.16 -11.74 -1.83
CA ALA A 60 -6.50 -11.05 -2.93
C ALA A 60 -7.52 -10.29 -3.78
N ALA A 61 -7.13 -9.12 -4.27
CA ALA A 61 -7.94 -8.33 -5.19
C ALA A 61 -7.12 -7.95 -6.42
N ARG A 62 -7.70 -8.07 -7.61
CA ARG A 62 -7.09 -7.67 -8.88
C ARG A 62 -8.02 -6.77 -9.68
N PRO A 63 -7.49 -5.84 -10.47
CA PRO A 63 -8.29 -5.10 -11.43
C PRO A 63 -9.00 -6.05 -12.42
N ALA A 64 -10.26 -5.73 -12.75
CA ALA A 64 -11.09 -6.51 -13.69
C ALA A 64 -11.61 -5.65 -14.84
N GLY A 65 -10.97 -4.51 -15.12
CA GLY A 65 -11.34 -3.55 -16.16
C GLY A 65 -12.50 -2.62 -15.74
N GLY A 66 -12.52 -1.40 -16.29
CA GLY A 66 -13.56 -0.41 -15.99
C GLY A 66 -13.67 0.00 -14.53
N GLY A 67 -12.56 -0.07 -13.75
CA GLY A 67 -12.56 0.21 -12.31
C GLY A 67 -13.08 -0.94 -11.42
N ARG A 68 -13.62 -2.01 -12.01
CA ARG A 68 -14.06 -3.22 -11.32
C ARG A 68 -12.89 -3.94 -10.69
N ILE A 69 -13.18 -4.74 -9.68
CA ILE A 69 -12.21 -5.64 -9.06
C ILE A 69 -12.75 -7.07 -8.99
N ALA A 70 -11.87 -8.05 -9.14
CA ALA A 70 -12.16 -9.44 -8.81
C ALA A 70 -11.45 -9.77 -7.49
N VAL A 71 -12.17 -10.39 -6.56
CA VAL A 71 -11.70 -10.72 -5.23
C VAL A 71 -11.74 -12.22 -5.01
N THR A 72 -10.69 -12.77 -4.42
CA THR A 72 -10.59 -14.17 -4.03
C THR A 72 -10.14 -14.29 -2.58
N ALA A 73 -10.49 -15.37 -1.90
CA ALA A 73 -9.99 -15.71 -0.58
C ALA A 73 -10.11 -17.23 -0.35
N PRO A 74 -9.32 -17.81 0.58
CA PRO A 74 -9.42 -19.23 0.91
C PRO A 74 -10.83 -19.64 1.33
N GLY A 75 -11.38 -20.67 0.68
CA GLY A 75 -12.71 -21.20 0.95
C GLY A 75 -13.87 -20.39 0.38
N MET A 76 -13.60 -19.33 -0.41
CA MET A 76 -14.61 -18.48 -1.04
C MET A 76 -14.58 -18.60 -2.56
N ALA A 77 -15.76 -18.53 -3.18
CA ALA A 77 -15.84 -18.35 -4.63
C ALA A 77 -15.32 -16.96 -5.04
N GLU A 78 -14.72 -16.83 -6.22
CA GLU A 78 -14.33 -15.52 -6.75
C GLU A 78 -15.58 -14.62 -6.89
N LEU A 79 -15.42 -13.36 -6.46
CA LEU A 79 -16.43 -12.32 -6.60
C LEU A 79 -15.91 -11.20 -7.50
N CYS A 80 -16.69 -10.86 -8.53
CA CYS A 80 -16.49 -9.63 -9.29
C CYS A 80 -17.33 -8.51 -8.67
N VAL A 81 -16.67 -7.39 -8.35
CA VAL A 81 -17.30 -6.22 -7.74
C VAL A 81 -17.32 -5.08 -8.74
N GLU A 82 -18.52 -4.62 -9.07
CA GLU A 82 -18.73 -3.46 -9.94
C GLU A 82 -18.42 -2.15 -9.18
N VAL A 83 -17.95 -1.14 -9.92
CA VAL A 83 -17.86 0.23 -9.37
C VAL A 83 -19.29 0.69 -9.06
N PRO A 84 -19.56 1.15 -7.83
CA PRO A 84 -20.90 1.64 -7.51
C PRO A 84 -21.26 2.86 -8.35
N GLU A 85 -22.51 2.91 -8.77
CA GLU A 85 -23.07 4.11 -9.41
C GLU A 85 -22.97 5.33 -8.45
N PRO A 86 -22.85 6.54 -9.00
CA PRO A 86 -22.90 7.75 -8.18
C PRO A 86 -24.14 7.75 -7.28
N GLY A 87 -23.94 7.88 -5.99
CA GLY A 87 -25.00 7.76 -5.01
C GLY A 87 -24.71 8.55 -3.73
N PRO A 88 -25.50 8.33 -2.67
CA PRO A 88 -25.27 8.94 -1.38
C PRO A 88 -23.86 8.65 -0.87
N LEU A 89 -23.19 9.70 -0.39
CA LEU A 89 -21.87 9.58 0.20
C LEU A 89 -21.99 8.99 1.61
N GLU A 90 -21.17 7.99 1.88
CA GLU A 90 -21.04 7.38 3.19
C GLU A 90 -19.73 7.84 3.85
N PRO A 91 -19.82 8.53 5.00
CA PRO A 91 -18.62 8.92 5.73
C PRO A 91 -18.01 7.72 6.45
N VAL A 92 -16.72 7.50 6.24
CA VAL A 92 -15.94 6.46 6.92
C VAL A 92 -14.82 7.06 7.76
N MET A 93 -14.44 6.39 8.83
CA MET A 93 -13.35 6.82 9.71
C MET A 93 -12.06 6.11 9.32
N LEU A 94 -11.09 6.87 8.80
CA LEU A 94 -9.76 6.39 8.45
C LEU A 94 -8.70 7.16 9.23
N PHE A 95 -8.03 6.49 10.17
CA PHE A 95 -7.03 7.10 11.08
C PHE A 95 -7.54 8.35 11.83
N GLY A 96 -8.77 8.29 12.31
CA GLY A 96 -9.40 9.41 13.04
C GLY A 96 -9.85 10.58 12.17
N LYS A 97 -9.71 10.48 10.84
CA LYS A 97 -10.22 11.46 9.87
C LYS A 97 -11.45 10.90 9.16
N LYS A 98 -12.45 11.76 8.96
CA LYS A 98 -13.64 11.44 8.17
C LYS A 98 -13.30 11.53 6.68
N VAL A 99 -13.63 10.49 5.93
CA VAL A 99 -13.46 10.42 4.48
C VAL A 99 -14.79 10.00 3.87
N GLU A 100 -15.21 10.65 2.80
CA GLU A 100 -16.44 10.30 2.10
C GLU A 100 -16.19 9.22 1.04
N THR A 101 -17.08 8.25 0.97
CA THR A 101 -17.01 7.09 0.07
C THR A 101 -18.40 6.75 -0.43
N VAL A 102 -18.49 5.81 -1.38
CA VAL A 102 -19.76 5.24 -1.87
C VAL A 102 -19.79 3.77 -1.49
N ALA A 103 -20.93 3.28 -0.99
CA ALA A 103 -21.06 1.87 -0.63
C ALA A 103 -21.06 0.99 -1.89
N ALA A 104 -20.37 -0.15 -1.84
CA ALA A 104 -20.49 -1.20 -2.85
C ALA A 104 -21.82 -1.96 -2.70
N ALA A 105 -22.13 -2.80 -3.70
CA ALA A 105 -23.32 -3.65 -3.65
C ALA A 105 -23.31 -4.58 -2.42
N THR A 106 -24.48 -4.94 -1.93
CA THR A 106 -24.65 -5.81 -0.74
C THR A 106 -24.02 -7.17 -0.93
N THR A 107 -23.94 -7.70 -2.17
CA THR A 107 -23.25 -8.95 -2.48
C THR A 107 -21.77 -8.93 -2.04
N ALA A 108 -21.10 -7.77 -2.13
CA ALA A 108 -19.73 -7.63 -1.63
C ALA A 108 -19.69 -7.63 -0.09
N ALA A 109 -20.67 -7.00 0.56
CA ALA A 109 -20.80 -7.04 2.02
C ALA A 109 -21.03 -8.46 2.53
N ASP A 110 -21.92 -9.22 1.90
CA ASP A 110 -22.24 -10.60 2.26
C ASP A 110 -21.01 -11.52 2.09
N TRP A 111 -20.28 -11.34 0.99
CA TRP A 111 -19.07 -12.11 0.70
C TRP A 111 -17.97 -11.87 1.74
N PHE A 112 -17.65 -10.60 2.02
CA PHE A 112 -16.61 -10.28 3.00
C PHE A 112 -17.02 -10.58 4.43
N SER A 113 -18.31 -10.42 4.77
CA SER A 113 -18.83 -10.79 6.09
C SER A 113 -18.75 -12.29 6.31
N THR A 114 -19.07 -13.10 5.30
CA THR A 114 -18.90 -14.56 5.34
C THR A 114 -17.42 -14.94 5.51
N TYR A 115 -16.53 -14.29 4.75
CA TYR A 115 -15.10 -14.56 4.83
C TYR A 115 -14.50 -14.22 6.20
N LEU A 116 -14.87 -13.07 6.78
CA LEU A 116 -14.31 -12.60 8.05
C LEU A 116 -15.04 -13.14 9.28
N GLY A 117 -16.27 -13.63 9.12
CA GLY A 117 -17.14 -14.12 10.20
C GLY A 117 -17.76 -13.00 11.04
N GLU A 118 -17.77 -11.77 10.54
CA GLU A 118 -18.39 -10.61 11.20
C GLU A 118 -18.97 -9.65 10.17
N PRO A 119 -19.98 -8.82 10.52
CA PRO A 119 -20.58 -7.87 9.62
C PRO A 119 -19.56 -6.81 9.15
N VAL A 120 -19.37 -6.71 7.83
CA VAL A 120 -18.53 -5.70 7.21
C VAL A 120 -19.16 -5.22 5.89
N ARG A 121 -18.78 -4.04 5.44
CA ARG A 121 -19.19 -3.51 4.15
C ARG A 121 -17.98 -3.07 3.35
N LEU A 122 -18.05 -3.19 2.03
CA LEU A 122 -17.04 -2.67 1.12
C LEU A 122 -17.46 -1.28 0.64
N VAL A 123 -16.53 -0.35 0.64
CA VAL A 123 -16.74 1.03 0.16
C VAL A 123 -15.72 1.40 -0.89
N HIS A 124 -16.10 2.31 -1.78
CA HIS A 124 -15.30 2.82 -2.87
C HIS A 124 -15.09 4.32 -2.75
N MET A 125 -13.87 4.79 -2.96
CA MET A 125 -13.57 6.21 -3.11
C MET A 125 -13.79 6.58 -4.58
N ASP A 126 -14.90 7.24 -4.87
CA ASP A 126 -15.31 7.62 -6.22
C ASP A 126 -14.38 8.68 -6.85
N ASP A 127 -14.06 9.73 -6.11
CA ASP A 127 -13.22 10.84 -6.58
C ASP A 127 -12.09 11.18 -5.58
N PRO A 128 -10.91 10.57 -5.71
CA PRO A 128 -9.76 10.88 -4.84
C PRO A 128 -9.30 12.34 -4.92
N ALA A 129 -9.56 13.03 -6.03
CA ALA A 129 -9.11 14.42 -6.20
C ALA A 129 -9.72 15.39 -5.18
N VAL A 130 -10.93 15.08 -4.66
CA VAL A 130 -11.64 15.94 -3.72
C VAL A 130 -11.88 15.31 -2.35
N ARG A 131 -11.78 13.96 -2.24
CA ARG A 131 -12.19 13.27 -1.01
C ARG A 131 -11.17 13.31 0.11
N ARG A 132 -9.88 13.30 -0.22
CA ARG A 132 -8.88 13.16 0.81
C ARG A 132 -7.57 13.88 0.46
N PRO A 133 -7.24 15.00 1.12
CA PRO A 133 -5.92 15.62 1.01
C PRO A 133 -4.84 14.72 1.65
N VAL A 134 -3.62 14.82 1.15
CA VAL A 134 -2.43 14.27 1.80
C VAL A 134 -2.25 14.93 3.19
N ASP A 135 -1.48 14.31 4.07
CA ASP A 135 -1.18 14.83 5.40
C ASP A 135 -0.66 16.28 5.32
N PRO A 136 -1.36 17.26 5.94
CA PRO A 136 -1.04 18.67 5.79
C PRO A 136 0.37 19.06 6.27
N ASP A 137 0.97 18.28 7.17
CA ASP A 137 2.34 18.53 7.65
C ASP A 137 3.39 18.35 6.53
N TYR A 138 3.03 17.64 5.45
CA TYR A 138 3.93 17.29 4.36
C TYR A 138 3.36 17.54 2.97
N ALA A 139 2.08 17.89 2.86
CA ALA A 139 1.39 18.12 1.60
C ALA A 139 1.71 19.50 1.02
N LEU A 140 1.77 19.56 -0.31
CA LEU A 140 1.58 20.81 -1.04
C LEU A 140 0.09 21.01 -1.34
N PRO A 141 -0.36 22.26 -1.55
CA PRO A 141 -1.76 22.53 -1.89
C PRO A 141 -2.21 21.71 -3.10
N GLY A 142 -3.38 21.03 -2.97
CA GLY A 142 -3.97 20.22 -4.03
C GLY A 142 -3.48 18.77 -4.10
N GLU A 143 -2.49 18.37 -3.33
CA GLU A 143 -2.08 16.97 -3.26
C GLU A 143 -3.11 16.13 -2.51
N THR A 144 -3.53 15.02 -3.13
CA THR A 144 -4.55 14.12 -2.61
C THR A 144 -4.04 12.67 -2.59
N VAL A 145 -4.77 11.82 -1.88
CA VAL A 145 -4.42 10.40 -1.72
C VAL A 145 -5.69 9.55 -1.72
N SER A 146 -5.60 8.33 -2.24
CA SER A 146 -6.66 7.32 -2.17
C SER A 146 -6.90 6.86 -0.72
N LEU A 147 -7.46 5.67 -0.50
CA LEU A 147 -7.61 5.06 0.83
C LEU A 147 -6.28 4.44 1.34
N ALA A 148 -5.13 4.78 0.76
CA ALA A 148 -3.81 4.45 1.27
C ALA A 148 -3.58 5.01 2.69
N ASP A 149 -2.46 4.68 3.35
CA ASP A 149 -2.29 5.07 4.76
C ASP A 149 -2.12 6.59 4.94
N GLY A 150 -1.21 7.22 4.27
CA GLY A 150 -1.03 8.67 4.41
C GLY A 150 -0.57 9.37 3.14
N TYR A 151 0.01 8.60 2.22
CA TYR A 151 0.64 9.11 1.00
C TYR A 151 0.30 8.22 -0.19
N PRO A 152 0.35 8.78 -1.42
CA PRO A 152 0.01 8.09 -2.65
C PRO A 152 0.79 6.79 -2.91
N LEU A 153 2.12 6.79 -2.70
CA LEU A 153 2.96 5.64 -3.04
C LEU A 153 4.02 5.37 -1.96
N LEU A 154 4.43 4.11 -1.91
CA LEU A 154 5.59 3.64 -1.17
C LEU A 154 6.61 3.07 -2.16
N ILE A 155 7.86 3.57 -2.11
CA ILE A 155 9.00 3.02 -2.80
C ILE A 155 9.95 2.34 -1.82
N THR A 156 10.53 1.22 -2.24
CA THR A 156 11.53 0.44 -1.48
C THR A 156 12.62 -0.04 -2.42
N THR A 157 13.75 -0.52 -1.89
CA THR A 157 14.80 -1.13 -2.68
C THR A 157 15.05 -2.58 -2.26
N LEU A 158 15.51 -3.43 -3.18
CA LEU A 158 15.93 -4.78 -2.85
C LEU A 158 17.10 -4.78 -1.87
N ALA A 159 18.08 -3.88 -2.07
CA ALA A 159 19.24 -3.80 -1.20
C ALA A 159 18.86 -3.44 0.25
N SER A 160 17.83 -2.59 0.46
CA SER A 160 17.31 -2.29 1.80
C SER A 160 16.64 -3.51 2.44
N LEU A 161 15.94 -4.32 1.66
CA LEU A 161 15.37 -5.58 2.16
C LEU A 161 16.46 -6.59 2.53
N ASP A 162 17.48 -6.74 1.69
CA ASP A 162 18.61 -7.64 1.93
C ASP A 162 19.39 -7.23 3.19
N ALA A 163 19.63 -5.92 3.36
CA ALA A 163 20.25 -5.39 4.56
C ALA A 163 19.41 -5.63 5.81
N LEU A 164 18.09 -5.42 5.72
CA LEU A 164 17.18 -5.71 6.84
C LEU A 164 17.18 -7.21 7.18
N ASN A 165 17.11 -8.09 6.20
CA ASN A 165 17.15 -9.54 6.39
C ASN A 165 18.48 -9.99 6.99
N SER A 166 19.59 -9.39 6.60
CA SER A 166 20.91 -9.64 7.20
C SER A 166 20.95 -9.25 8.68
N LEU A 167 20.29 -8.14 9.05
CA LEU A 167 20.16 -7.71 10.44
C LEU A 167 19.24 -8.63 11.26
N ILE A 168 18.14 -9.12 10.66
CA ILE A 168 17.24 -10.10 11.29
C ILE A 168 17.99 -11.41 11.57
N ALA A 169 18.76 -11.92 10.59
CA ALA A 169 19.53 -13.14 10.74
C ALA A 169 20.57 -13.08 11.87
N GLN A 170 21.00 -11.87 12.25
CA GLN A 170 21.93 -11.61 13.35
C GLN A 170 21.21 -11.15 14.64
N GLY A 171 19.91 -11.03 14.61
CA GLY A 171 19.06 -10.49 15.67
C GLY A 171 18.51 -11.52 16.64
N ASP A 172 17.42 -11.12 17.34
CA ASP A 172 16.81 -11.94 18.39
C ASP A 172 15.85 -13.01 17.85
N HIS A 173 15.38 -12.86 16.60
CA HIS A 173 14.40 -13.75 15.96
C HIS A 173 14.82 -14.14 14.53
N PRO A 174 15.99 -14.78 14.36
CA PRO A 174 16.50 -15.17 13.04
C PRO A 174 15.59 -16.17 12.31
N GLU A 175 14.80 -16.94 13.07
CA GLU A 175 13.84 -17.93 12.55
C GLU A 175 12.67 -17.29 11.79
N GLU A 176 12.39 -15.98 12.02
CA GLU A 176 11.34 -15.26 11.32
C GLU A 176 11.78 -14.70 9.95
N GLY A 177 13.08 -14.77 9.63
CA GLY A 177 13.63 -14.33 8.34
C GLY A 177 14.00 -15.49 7.41
N PRO A 178 14.32 -15.20 6.14
CA PRO A 178 14.25 -13.87 5.52
C PRO A 178 12.80 -13.42 5.23
N LEU A 179 12.51 -12.16 5.47
CA LEU A 179 11.19 -11.59 5.18
C LEU A 179 11.06 -11.28 3.68
N PRO A 180 9.92 -11.58 3.05
CA PRO A 180 9.66 -11.18 1.67
C PRO A 180 9.22 -9.71 1.59
N MET A 181 9.40 -9.09 0.41
CA MET A 181 9.05 -7.68 0.16
C MET A 181 7.55 -7.38 0.37
N ASN A 182 6.67 -8.36 0.15
CA ASN A 182 5.22 -8.20 0.29
C ASN A 182 4.77 -7.83 1.71
N ARG A 183 5.59 -8.09 2.76
CA ARG A 183 5.34 -7.64 4.15
C ARG A 183 5.20 -6.12 4.24
N PHE A 184 5.92 -5.40 3.38
CA PHE A 184 5.99 -3.94 3.38
C PHE A 184 4.96 -3.30 2.45
N ARG A 185 4.35 -4.07 1.55
CA ARG A 185 3.29 -3.65 0.62
C ARG A 185 3.67 -2.40 -0.21
N PRO A 186 4.86 -2.37 -0.81
CA PRO A 186 5.28 -1.25 -1.65
C PRO A 186 4.44 -1.13 -2.90
N ASN A 187 4.51 0.05 -3.55
CA ASN A 187 4.01 0.26 -4.91
C ASN A 187 5.12 0.08 -5.94
N VAL A 188 6.34 0.51 -5.61
CA VAL A 188 7.50 0.42 -6.48
C VAL A 188 8.65 -0.22 -5.72
N VAL A 189 9.24 -1.25 -6.29
CA VAL A 189 10.48 -1.89 -5.80
C VAL A 189 11.58 -1.59 -6.80
N VAL A 190 12.72 -1.09 -6.32
CA VAL A 190 13.86 -0.70 -7.14
C VAL A 190 15.04 -1.63 -6.87
N SER A 191 15.79 -1.95 -7.94
CA SER A 191 17.07 -2.65 -7.87
C SER A 191 18.22 -1.72 -8.31
N GLY A 192 19.47 -2.15 -8.04
CA GLY A 192 20.67 -1.41 -8.37
C GLY A 192 21.03 -0.28 -7.40
N ALA A 193 20.27 -0.10 -6.31
CA ALA A 193 20.58 0.88 -5.28
C ALA A 193 21.51 0.30 -4.21
N GLU A 194 22.16 1.19 -3.46
CA GLU A 194 22.75 0.87 -2.16
C GLU A 194 21.64 0.71 -1.12
N ALA A 195 21.91 -0.04 -0.06
CA ALA A 195 20.94 -0.20 1.05
C ALA A 195 20.60 1.16 1.67
N TRP A 196 19.31 1.42 1.86
CA TRP A 196 18.75 2.63 2.44
C TRP A 196 18.93 3.91 1.59
N ALA A 197 19.35 3.77 0.34
CA ALA A 197 19.54 4.92 -0.57
C ALA A 197 18.21 5.70 -0.77
N GLU A 198 17.07 5.01 -0.74
CA GLU A 198 15.76 5.64 -0.88
C GLU A 198 15.44 6.67 0.21
N ASP A 199 16.08 6.61 1.36
CA ASP A 199 15.91 7.61 2.42
C ASP A 199 16.30 9.02 1.97
N GLY A 200 17.27 9.11 1.06
CA GLY A 200 17.76 10.38 0.49
C GLY A 200 17.05 10.86 -0.77
N TRP A 201 16.10 10.09 -1.31
CA TRP A 201 15.48 10.44 -2.59
C TRP A 201 14.41 11.52 -2.42
N LEU A 202 14.82 12.78 -2.55
CA LEU A 202 13.90 13.91 -2.42
C LEU A 202 13.05 14.12 -3.67
N ARG A 203 13.59 13.80 -4.85
CA ARG A 203 12.88 13.85 -6.11
C ARG A 203 13.42 12.79 -7.05
N ILE A 204 12.53 12.02 -7.67
CA ILE A 204 12.90 10.97 -8.62
C ILE A 204 12.04 11.03 -9.87
N ALA A 205 12.59 10.55 -10.98
CA ALA A 205 11.85 10.28 -12.21
C ALA A 205 11.89 8.78 -12.49
N ILE A 206 10.75 8.22 -12.92
CA ILE A 206 10.60 6.83 -13.36
C ILE A 206 9.77 6.87 -14.65
N GLY A 207 10.34 6.43 -15.76
CA GLY A 207 9.69 6.62 -17.06
C GLY A 207 9.34 8.09 -17.28
N ASP A 208 8.08 8.38 -17.61
CA ASP A 208 7.57 9.75 -17.80
C ASP A 208 7.11 10.42 -16.52
N ALA A 209 6.93 9.67 -15.45
CA ALA A 209 6.43 10.19 -14.18
C ALA A 209 7.55 10.82 -13.33
N VAL A 210 7.18 11.82 -12.53
CA VAL A 210 8.09 12.46 -11.56
C VAL A 210 7.42 12.46 -10.20
N PHE A 211 8.20 12.11 -9.18
CA PHE A 211 7.73 12.01 -7.81
C PHE A 211 8.57 12.87 -6.87
N ARG A 212 7.91 13.43 -5.87
CA ARG A 212 8.55 14.05 -4.71
C ARG A 212 8.61 13.03 -3.57
N GLY A 213 9.82 12.79 -3.04
CA GLY A 213 10.01 12.01 -1.82
C GLY A 213 9.67 12.88 -0.61
N VAL A 214 8.76 12.40 0.21
CA VAL A 214 8.18 13.19 1.31
C VAL A 214 8.85 12.90 2.63
N ARG A 215 8.77 11.65 3.05
CA ARG A 215 9.35 11.18 4.32
C ARG A 215 9.58 9.67 4.27
N GLU A 216 10.31 9.17 5.24
CA GLU A 216 10.44 7.74 5.47
C GLU A 216 9.08 7.12 5.82
N CYS A 217 8.87 5.87 5.43
CA CYS A 217 7.68 5.12 5.80
C CYS A 217 7.84 4.47 7.18
N GLY A 218 7.15 5.01 8.18
CA GLY A 218 7.04 4.40 9.50
C GLY A 218 6.25 3.10 9.45
N ARG A 219 6.85 2.01 9.93
CA ARG A 219 6.26 0.67 9.87
C ARG A 219 5.47 0.36 11.14
N CYS A 220 4.45 -0.46 11.00
CA CYS A 220 3.55 -0.86 12.09
C CYS A 220 3.35 -2.39 12.09
N VAL A 221 2.54 -2.88 13.00
CA VAL A 221 2.28 -4.31 13.20
C VAL A 221 1.82 -5.05 11.93
N VAL A 222 1.30 -4.37 10.91
CA VAL A 222 0.95 -5.01 9.63
C VAL A 222 2.15 -5.71 9.00
N THR A 223 3.36 -5.17 9.13
CA THR A 223 4.57 -5.76 8.57
C THR A 223 5.02 -7.05 9.29
N THR A 224 4.52 -7.31 10.49
CA THR A 224 4.78 -8.57 11.20
C THR A 224 3.83 -9.70 10.79
N THR A 225 2.78 -9.37 10.02
CA THR A 225 1.81 -10.37 9.53
C THR A 225 2.37 -11.11 8.33
N ASP A 226 2.47 -12.42 8.40
CA ASP A 226 2.78 -13.26 7.26
C ASP A 226 1.64 -13.18 6.23
N GLN A 227 1.98 -12.89 4.97
CA GLN A 227 0.98 -12.64 3.93
C GLN A 227 0.44 -13.94 3.32
N GLU A 228 0.98 -15.11 3.70
CA GLU A 228 0.55 -16.44 3.23
C GLU A 228 -0.20 -17.21 4.32
N THR A 229 0.12 -16.98 5.59
CA THR A 229 -0.50 -17.70 6.73
C THR A 229 -1.37 -16.83 7.60
N ALA A 230 -1.24 -15.49 7.48
CA ALA A 230 -1.83 -14.48 8.38
C ALA A 230 -1.32 -14.55 9.84
N GLU A 231 -0.30 -15.36 10.12
CA GLU A 231 0.33 -15.42 11.43
C GLU A 231 1.14 -14.16 11.71
N ARG A 232 1.27 -13.80 12.98
CA ARG A 232 2.05 -12.64 13.40
C ARG A 232 3.31 -13.04 14.12
N GLY A 233 4.41 -12.48 13.66
CA GLY A 233 5.69 -12.51 14.33
C GLY A 233 6.03 -11.21 15.07
N LYS A 234 7.30 -11.02 15.33
CA LYS A 234 7.91 -9.84 15.95
C LYS A 234 8.70 -9.01 14.96
N GLU A 235 9.23 -9.68 13.92
CA GLU A 235 9.98 -9.03 12.85
C GLU A 235 9.04 -8.49 11.75
N PRO A 236 9.40 -7.40 11.10
CA PRO A 236 10.66 -6.65 11.17
C PRO A 236 10.75 -5.62 12.32
N LEU A 237 9.69 -5.43 13.12
CA LEU A 237 9.62 -4.30 14.06
C LEU A 237 10.70 -4.33 15.13
N LYS A 238 11.12 -5.50 15.60
CA LYS A 238 12.21 -5.64 16.59
C LYS A 238 13.54 -5.16 16.01
N THR A 239 13.88 -5.63 14.83
CA THR A 239 15.11 -5.24 14.14
C THR A 239 15.09 -3.76 13.74
N LEU A 240 13.97 -3.26 13.18
CA LEU A 240 13.83 -1.84 12.85
C LEU A 240 13.93 -0.94 14.09
N ALA A 241 13.44 -1.38 15.25
CA ALA A 241 13.56 -0.61 16.50
C ALA A 241 15.01 -0.43 16.95
N LYS A 242 15.88 -1.40 16.68
CA LYS A 242 17.31 -1.36 17.02
C LYS A 242 18.13 -0.55 16.00
N HIS A 243 17.84 -0.70 14.71
CA HIS A 243 18.74 -0.26 13.64
C HIS A 243 18.19 0.85 12.74
N ARG A 244 16.86 1.03 12.71
CA ARG A 244 16.20 1.92 11.73
C ARG A 244 15.17 2.86 12.37
N ARG A 245 15.49 3.35 13.58
CA ARG A 245 14.68 4.37 14.25
C ARG A 245 15.07 5.76 13.73
N ILE A 246 14.17 6.38 12.97
CA ILE A 246 14.31 7.76 12.47
C ILE A 246 13.23 8.61 13.17
N GLY A 247 13.65 9.48 14.08
CA GLY A 247 12.72 10.19 14.94
C GLY A 247 11.82 9.24 15.74
N ARG A 248 10.51 9.31 15.49
CA ARG A 248 9.51 8.44 16.13
C ARG A 248 9.16 7.20 15.27
N SER A 249 9.67 7.12 14.04
CA SER A 249 9.33 6.08 13.08
C SER A 249 10.32 4.92 13.12
N LEU A 250 9.81 3.70 12.96
CA LEU A 250 10.60 2.51 12.61
C LEU A 250 10.59 2.44 11.08
N ALA A 251 11.65 2.90 10.44
CA ALA A 251 11.64 3.28 9.04
C ALA A 251 12.05 2.15 8.07
N PHE A 252 11.24 1.93 7.02
CA PHE A 252 11.59 1.11 5.87
C PHE A 252 10.87 1.61 4.63
N GLY A 253 11.63 2.08 3.63
CA GLY A 253 11.13 2.68 2.40
C GLY A 253 10.71 4.14 2.57
N ARG A 254 10.40 4.78 1.44
CA ARG A 254 10.09 6.21 1.36
C ARG A 254 8.73 6.46 0.74
N MET A 255 7.99 7.39 1.32
CA MET A 255 6.71 7.84 0.81
C MET A 255 6.91 8.83 -0.33
N LEU A 256 6.13 8.66 -1.41
CA LEU A 256 6.17 9.50 -2.59
C LEU A 256 4.82 10.13 -2.88
N VAL A 257 4.88 11.35 -3.46
CA VAL A 257 3.73 12.04 -4.04
C VAL A 257 4.05 12.32 -5.52
N PRO A 258 3.13 12.01 -6.46
CA PRO A 258 3.31 12.34 -7.87
C PRO A 258 3.37 13.86 -8.08
N VAL A 259 4.36 14.34 -8.84
CA VAL A 259 4.50 15.74 -9.28
C VAL A 259 4.14 15.86 -10.75
N ARG A 260 4.45 14.83 -11.52
CA ARG A 260 4.04 14.68 -12.91
C ARG A 260 3.54 13.26 -13.12
N VAL A 261 2.32 13.15 -13.63
CA VAL A 261 1.71 11.87 -14.00
C VAL A 261 2.37 11.29 -15.26
N GLY A 262 2.18 10.01 -15.50
CA GLY A 262 2.74 9.29 -16.63
C GLY A 262 2.46 7.80 -16.51
N THR A 263 3.21 6.99 -17.20
CA THR A 263 3.20 5.53 -17.05
C THR A 263 4.53 5.07 -16.50
N VAL A 264 4.52 4.13 -15.57
CA VAL A 264 5.71 3.45 -15.04
C VAL A 264 5.67 1.98 -15.40
N ARG A 265 6.83 1.41 -15.75
CA ARG A 265 6.99 0.03 -16.21
C ARG A 265 8.09 -0.67 -15.43
N VAL A 266 7.96 -1.97 -15.29
CA VAL A 266 9.08 -2.82 -14.86
C VAL A 266 10.21 -2.66 -15.86
N GLY A 267 11.45 -2.47 -15.37
CA GLY A 267 12.62 -2.17 -16.16
C GLY A 267 12.90 -0.68 -16.42
N ASP A 268 11.95 0.22 -16.17
CA ASP A 268 12.18 1.66 -16.30
C ASP A 268 13.35 2.12 -15.43
N GLU A 269 14.19 2.99 -16.00
CA GLU A 269 15.25 3.65 -15.25
C GLU A 269 14.68 4.56 -14.16
N VAL A 270 15.27 4.47 -12.96
CA VAL A 270 14.98 5.37 -11.85
C VAL A 270 16.10 6.40 -11.75
N ARG A 271 15.78 7.67 -12.00
CA ARG A 271 16.75 8.79 -11.94
C ARG A 271 16.47 9.60 -10.68
N VAL A 272 17.47 9.70 -9.82
CA VAL A 272 17.43 10.62 -8.68
C VAL A 272 17.70 12.03 -9.19
N LEU A 273 16.77 12.93 -8.98
CA LEU A 273 16.85 14.34 -9.34
C LEU A 273 17.26 15.13 -8.10
N LEU A 274 18.14 16.09 -8.29
CA LEU A 274 18.62 16.95 -7.19
C LEU A 274 17.53 17.85 -6.63
#